data_57db2127466ddd82f7afa22e464fa7df
#
_entry.id   57db2127466ddd82f7afa22e464fa7df
#
_cell.length_a   1.000
_cell.length_b   1.000
_cell.length_c   1.000
_cell.angle_alpha   90.00
_cell.angle_beta   90.00
_cell.angle_gamma   90.00
#
_symmetry.space_group_name_H-M   'P 1'
#
loop_
_entity.id
_entity.type
_entity.pdbx_description
1 polymer ?
#
loop_
_entity_poly.entity_id
_entity_poly.type
_entity_poly.pdbx_seq_one_letter_code
_entity_poly.pdbx_strand_id
1 'polypeptide(L)'
;MSFWNIIKDMISASNVPDPISNDITPRERDADNYAFVDVEVGMKDNKIHDIGALRHDGATFHNNSKARLLDFLSGVDYVCGHNIVHHDARYLLGDDCAQWVLVDTLYMSPLLFPERPYHRLVKDDKLMCDEINNPVNDCEKAKQLLFDEMTHWRGLPKRRQIIFATLLTGIKEFDGFLQMVEAEASATESVAQLIQAEYDGKICANADIQMLADRYPCALAYALALIDTADQRSVTPPWVLYNYPEVEHVIRLLRHTRCAEGCEYCNRQLDARYNLKRFFGYDSFRTYDGEPLQENAANAAIDGKSLLAIFPTGGGKSLTFQLPALIEGSTLHG
;
A
#
# COMPACT_ATOMS: atom_id res chain seq x y z
N MET A 1 -27.19 23.08 -7.89
CA MET A 1 -26.15 23.20 -6.86
C MET A 1 -24.81 23.45 -7.54
N SER A 2 -23.98 24.34 -7.02
CA SER A 2 -22.68 24.64 -7.63
C SER A 2 -21.69 23.52 -7.30
N PHE A 3 -20.83 23.15 -8.23
CA PHE A 3 -19.71 22.21 -8.07
C PHE A 3 -18.85 22.51 -6.81
N TRP A 4 -18.71 23.79 -6.43
CA TRP A 4 -18.03 24.22 -5.21
C TRP A 4 -18.74 23.82 -3.91
N ASN A 5 -20.06 23.61 -3.92
CA ASN A 5 -20.77 23.17 -2.71
C ASN A 5 -20.56 21.66 -2.48
N ILE A 6 -20.46 20.87 -3.53
CA ILE A 6 -20.16 19.44 -3.44
C ILE A 6 -18.75 19.23 -2.86
N ILE A 7 -17.77 20.03 -3.29
CA ILE A 7 -16.40 19.98 -2.76
C ILE A 7 -16.35 20.45 -1.29
N LYS A 8 -17.12 21.46 -0.91
CA LYS A 8 -17.18 21.91 0.48
C LYS A 8 -17.80 20.88 1.42
N ASP A 9 -18.83 20.19 1.00
CA ASP A 9 -19.46 19.14 1.81
C ASP A 9 -18.54 17.90 1.97
N MET A 10 -17.71 17.61 0.94
CA MET A 10 -16.68 16.58 1.03
C MET A 10 -15.51 16.96 1.96
N ILE A 11 -15.23 18.24 2.15
CA ILE A 11 -14.14 18.73 3.03
C ILE A 11 -14.60 18.88 4.49
N SER A 12 -15.89 19.10 4.76
CA SER A 12 -16.42 19.38 6.11
C SER A 12 -16.78 18.15 6.95
N ALA A 13 -16.71 16.94 6.39
CA ALA A 13 -17.04 15.68 7.07
C ALA A 13 -15.80 15.00 7.69
N SER A 14 -14.91 15.74 8.34
CA SER A 14 -13.80 15.14 9.11
C SER A 14 -14.18 15.05 10.60
N ASN A 15 -14.96 14.04 10.97
CA ASN A 15 -14.89 13.47 12.30
C ASN A 15 -13.80 12.41 12.29
N VAL A 16 -12.60 12.76 12.72
CA VAL A 16 -11.57 11.81 13.12
C VAL A 16 -12.09 11.17 14.40
N PRO A 17 -12.35 9.85 14.46
CA PRO A 17 -12.60 9.20 15.73
C PRO A 17 -11.32 9.25 16.55
N ASP A 18 -11.43 9.62 17.83
CA ASP A 18 -10.35 9.52 18.80
C ASP A 18 -9.75 8.10 18.77
N PRO A 19 -8.42 7.94 18.94
CA PRO A 19 -7.80 6.64 18.99
C PRO A 19 -8.43 5.82 20.11
N ILE A 20 -9.02 4.70 19.76
CA ILE A 20 -9.53 3.71 20.72
C ILE A 20 -8.32 3.24 21.52
N SER A 21 -8.22 3.67 22.76
CA SER A 21 -7.29 3.14 23.75
C SER A 21 -7.77 1.73 24.14
N ASN A 22 -7.41 0.75 23.33
CA ASN A 22 -7.41 -0.63 23.76
C ASN A 22 -6.00 -0.94 24.28
N ASP A 23 -5.87 -1.02 25.58
CA ASP A 23 -4.75 -1.67 26.28
C ASP A 23 -4.73 -3.17 25.92
N ILE A 24 -4.31 -3.46 24.70
CA ILE A 24 -3.87 -4.80 24.30
C ILE A 24 -2.36 -4.78 24.48
N THR A 25 -1.91 -5.09 25.71
CA THR A 25 -0.52 -5.50 25.91
C THR A 25 -0.21 -6.66 24.97
N PRO A 26 0.81 -6.56 24.09
CA PRO A 26 1.21 -7.65 23.22
C PRO A 26 1.52 -8.87 24.09
N ARG A 27 0.94 -10.02 23.79
CA ARG A 27 1.33 -11.28 24.44
C ARG A 27 2.79 -11.57 24.09
N GLU A 28 3.63 -11.66 25.11
CA GLU A 28 5.09 -11.85 25.14
C GLU A 28 5.55 -13.22 24.54
N ARG A 29 5.12 -13.60 23.35
CA ARG A 29 5.60 -14.80 22.66
C ARG A 29 6.13 -14.52 21.25
N ASP A 30 6.45 -13.27 20.97
CA ASP A 30 6.90 -12.88 19.64
C ASP A 30 8.41 -12.76 19.64
N ALA A 31 9.07 -13.72 18.96
CA ALA A 31 10.49 -13.74 18.66
C ALA A 31 11.38 -13.10 19.77
N ASP A 32 11.68 -13.86 20.83
CA ASP A 32 12.45 -13.38 21.98
C ASP A 32 13.90 -12.96 21.66
N ASN A 33 14.30 -12.96 20.38
CA ASN A 33 15.69 -12.86 19.99
C ASN A 33 15.90 -12.01 18.74
N TYR A 34 15.62 -10.72 18.86
CA TYR A 34 15.78 -9.76 17.77
C TYR A 34 16.67 -8.57 18.13
N ALA A 35 17.22 -7.92 17.13
CA ALA A 35 17.86 -6.61 17.24
C ALA A 35 17.45 -5.71 16.08
N PHE A 36 17.27 -4.42 16.37
CA PHE A 36 17.13 -3.38 15.35
C PHE A 36 18.50 -2.81 15.03
N VAL A 37 18.74 -2.51 13.76
CA VAL A 37 20.00 -1.94 13.30
C VAL A 37 19.70 -0.82 12.30
N ASP A 38 20.45 0.28 12.40
CA ASP A 38 20.46 1.39 11.48
C ASP A 38 21.87 1.88 11.22
N VAL A 39 22.21 2.24 9.98
CA VAL A 39 23.54 2.71 9.61
C VAL A 39 23.49 4.07 8.92
N GLU A 40 24.32 4.97 9.38
CA GLU A 40 24.59 6.23 8.71
C GLU A 40 25.81 6.13 7.80
N VAL A 41 25.56 6.30 6.50
CA VAL A 41 26.60 6.20 5.46
C VAL A 41 26.84 7.55 4.81
N GLY A 42 28.09 7.93 4.65
CA GLY A 42 28.46 9.16 3.98
C GLY A 42 28.10 9.16 2.49
N MET A 43 27.34 10.15 2.05
CA MET A 43 26.89 10.28 0.64
C MET A 43 28.05 10.45 -0.35
N LYS A 44 29.22 10.96 0.07
CA LYS A 44 30.37 11.26 -0.79
C LYS A 44 31.41 10.17 -0.83
N ASP A 45 31.62 9.50 0.29
CA ASP A 45 32.72 8.52 0.49
C ASP A 45 32.21 7.08 0.59
N ASN A 46 30.89 6.90 0.71
CA ASN A 46 30.23 5.61 0.84
C ASN A 46 30.76 4.78 2.04
N LYS A 47 31.26 5.47 3.08
CA LYS A 47 31.78 4.84 4.31
C LYS A 47 30.77 4.90 5.42
N ILE A 48 30.82 3.91 6.29
CA ILE A 48 30.05 3.89 7.53
C ILE A 48 30.58 5.00 8.44
N HIS A 49 29.71 5.94 8.79
CA HIS A 49 30.01 7.02 9.71
C HIS A 49 29.56 6.67 11.12
N ASP A 50 28.39 6.05 11.24
CA ASP A 50 27.82 5.67 12.52
C ASP A 50 26.92 4.45 12.37
N ILE A 51 26.75 3.68 13.47
CA ILE A 51 25.88 2.50 13.54
C ILE A 51 25.14 2.55 14.87
N GLY A 52 23.83 2.47 14.81
CA GLY A 52 22.97 2.21 15.95
C GLY A 52 22.44 0.80 15.95
N ALA A 53 22.33 0.21 17.12
CA ALA A 53 21.54 -1.00 17.27
C ALA A 53 20.84 -1.05 18.64
N LEU A 54 19.73 -1.77 18.68
CA LEU A 54 18.89 -1.96 19.86
C LEU A 54 18.44 -3.42 19.93
N ARG A 55 18.82 -4.14 20.99
CA ARG A 55 18.39 -5.53 21.20
C ARG A 55 17.06 -5.60 21.97
N HIS A 56 16.43 -6.76 21.87
CA HIS A 56 15.18 -7.08 22.58
C HIS A 56 15.29 -6.89 24.10
N ASP A 57 16.45 -7.13 24.70
CA ASP A 57 16.73 -6.99 26.14
C ASP A 57 16.97 -5.53 26.57
N GLY A 58 16.85 -4.57 25.64
CA GLY A 58 17.08 -3.15 25.89
C GLY A 58 18.55 -2.71 25.79
N ALA A 59 19.48 -3.63 25.51
CA ALA A 59 20.87 -3.26 25.26
C ALA A 59 20.99 -2.43 23.99
N THR A 60 21.79 -1.37 24.04
CA THR A 60 22.02 -0.47 22.92
C THR A 60 23.47 -0.52 22.45
N PHE A 61 23.66 -0.33 21.17
CA PHE A 61 24.97 -0.19 20.53
C PHE A 61 25.00 1.13 19.75
N HIS A 62 26.10 1.88 19.93
CA HIS A 62 26.33 3.12 19.20
C HIS A 62 27.83 3.25 18.94
N ASN A 63 28.28 2.92 17.73
CA ASN A 63 29.69 2.89 17.35
C ASN A 63 29.79 2.81 15.81
N ASN A 64 30.97 3.08 15.24
CA ASN A 64 31.21 2.93 13.80
C ASN A 64 31.92 1.61 13.41
N SER A 65 32.14 0.69 14.37
CA SER A 65 32.86 -0.55 14.14
C SER A 65 31.94 -1.70 13.79
N LYS A 66 31.99 -2.14 12.54
CA LYS A 66 31.28 -3.34 12.06
C LYS A 66 31.61 -4.58 12.90
N ALA A 67 32.86 -4.82 13.22
CA ALA A 67 33.25 -6.01 14.00
C ALA A 67 32.60 -6.05 15.39
N ARG A 68 32.53 -4.90 16.09
CA ARG A 68 31.85 -4.81 17.39
C ARG A 68 30.32 -4.96 17.24
N LEU A 69 29.74 -4.52 16.14
CA LEU A 69 28.32 -4.76 15.86
C LEU A 69 28.06 -6.26 15.72
N LEU A 70 28.87 -6.98 14.95
CA LEU A 70 28.72 -8.43 14.79
C LEU A 70 28.82 -9.18 16.13
N ASP A 71 29.73 -8.76 17.01
CA ASP A 71 29.80 -9.28 18.36
C ASP A 71 28.54 -8.98 19.18
N PHE A 72 28.00 -7.75 19.05
CA PHE A 72 26.77 -7.33 19.71
C PHE A 72 25.54 -8.10 19.22
N LEU A 73 25.50 -8.48 17.94
CA LEU A 73 24.45 -9.29 17.34
C LEU A 73 24.59 -10.79 17.59
N SER A 74 25.63 -11.22 18.33
CA SER A 74 25.82 -12.63 18.64
C SER A 74 24.63 -13.21 19.39
N GLY A 75 24.09 -14.33 18.89
CA GLY A 75 22.92 -15.00 19.45
C GLY A 75 21.57 -14.37 19.05
N VAL A 76 21.53 -13.39 18.17
CA VAL A 76 20.31 -12.81 17.60
C VAL A 76 19.85 -13.62 16.38
N ASP A 77 18.55 -13.92 16.27
CA ASP A 77 17.98 -14.66 15.14
C ASP A 77 17.43 -13.70 14.09
N TYR A 78 16.76 -12.62 14.51
CA TYR A 78 16.13 -11.64 13.64
C TYR A 78 16.87 -10.30 13.71
N VAL A 79 17.30 -9.79 12.55
CA VAL A 79 17.84 -8.42 12.43
C VAL A 79 16.85 -7.56 11.69
N CYS A 80 16.30 -6.58 12.41
CA CYS A 80 15.20 -5.74 11.97
C CYS A 80 15.70 -4.33 11.63
N GLY A 81 15.04 -3.67 10.68
CA GLY A 81 15.31 -2.27 10.36
C GLY A 81 14.36 -1.72 9.33
N HIS A 82 14.51 -0.45 9.02
CA HIS A 82 13.69 0.23 8.02
C HIS A 82 14.47 0.40 6.72
N ASN A 83 14.13 -0.35 5.68
CA ASN A 83 14.88 -0.54 4.44
C ASN A 83 16.19 -1.35 4.63
N ILE A 84 16.20 -2.22 5.65
CA ILE A 84 17.40 -2.98 6.03
C ILE A 84 17.89 -3.89 4.90
N VAL A 85 16.97 -4.52 4.15
CA VAL A 85 17.31 -5.48 3.08
C VAL A 85 18.12 -4.82 1.95
N HIS A 86 17.83 -3.58 1.60
CA HIS A 86 18.50 -2.90 0.47
C HIS A 86 19.51 -1.86 0.88
N HIS A 87 19.48 -1.39 2.14
CA HIS A 87 20.40 -0.39 2.64
C HIS A 87 21.39 -0.96 3.67
N ASP A 88 20.97 -1.18 4.90
CA ASP A 88 21.86 -1.44 6.01
C ASP A 88 22.62 -2.77 5.89
N ALA A 89 21.91 -3.83 5.48
CA ALA A 89 22.51 -5.16 5.34
C ALA A 89 23.71 -5.17 4.37
N ARG A 90 23.62 -4.40 3.30
CA ARG A 90 24.71 -4.27 2.32
C ARG A 90 26.00 -3.71 2.90
N TYR A 91 25.91 -2.76 3.84
CA TYR A 91 27.08 -2.15 4.46
C TYR A 91 27.56 -2.93 5.68
N LEU A 92 26.63 -3.45 6.47
CA LEU A 92 26.92 -4.00 7.79
C LEU A 92 27.17 -5.51 7.76
N LEU A 93 26.38 -6.24 7.04
CA LEU A 93 26.33 -7.69 7.16
C LEU A 93 27.08 -8.37 6.02
N GLY A 94 27.05 -7.82 4.80
CA GLY A 94 27.75 -8.40 3.65
C GLY A 94 27.34 -9.86 3.41
N ASP A 95 28.32 -10.75 3.25
CA ASP A 95 28.08 -12.18 3.06
C ASP A 95 27.61 -12.90 4.34
N ASP A 96 27.79 -12.27 5.50
CA ASP A 96 27.35 -12.81 6.80
C ASP A 96 25.83 -12.70 7.02
N CYS A 97 25.08 -12.04 6.13
CA CYS A 97 23.62 -11.90 6.20
C CYS A 97 22.90 -13.24 6.33
N ALA A 98 23.46 -14.32 5.79
CA ALA A 98 22.83 -15.65 5.76
C ALA A 98 22.58 -16.26 7.14
N GLN A 99 23.20 -15.74 8.20
CA GLN A 99 23.00 -16.24 9.56
C GLN A 99 21.79 -15.60 10.28
N TRP A 100 21.23 -14.52 9.74
CA TRP A 100 20.08 -13.83 10.32
C TRP A 100 18.88 -13.81 9.39
N VAL A 101 17.70 -13.78 9.98
CA VAL A 101 16.47 -13.44 9.27
C VAL A 101 16.32 -11.92 9.26
N LEU A 102 16.34 -11.30 8.08
CA LEU A 102 16.18 -9.85 7.96
C LEU A 102 14.71 -9.47 7.92
N VAL A 103 14.29 -8.56 8.80
CA VAL A 103 12.91 -8.05 8.89
C VAL A 103 12.88 -6.58 8.48
N ASP A 104 12.22 -6.29 7.37
CA ASP A 104 12.15 -4.95 6.78
C ASP A 104 10.78 -4.31 6.98
N THR A 105 10.72 -3.22 7.73
CA THR A 105 9.47 -2.51 8.00
C THR A 105 9.03 -1.61 6.85
N LEU A 106 9.92 -1.17 5.96
CA LEU A 106 9.55 -0.27 4.87
C LEU A 106 8.60 -0.92 3.88
N TYR A 107 8.78 -2.20 3.59
CA TYR A 107 7.97 -2.93 2.60
C TYR A 107 6.62 -3.36 3.15
N MET A 108 6.54 -3.65 4.44
CA MET A 108 5.28 -3.99 5.11
C MET A 108 4.40 -2.77 5.37
N SER A 109 5.00 -1.61 5.64
CA SER A 109 4.27 -0.40 6.01
C SER A 109 3.20 0.01 4.99
N PRO A 110 3.45 0.11 3.66
CA PRO A 110 2.39 0.46 2.71
C PRO A 110 1.36 -0.65 2.47
N LEU A 111 1.70 -1.89 2.77
CA LEU A 111 0.75 -3.01 2.71
C LEU A 111 -0.26 -2.96 3.86
N LEU A 112 0.22 -2.61 5.05
CA LEU A 112 -0.58 -2.63 6.28
C LEU A 112 -1.25 -1.28 6.58
N PHE A 113 -0.67 -0.18 6.11
CA PHE A 113 -1.18 1.18 6.29
C PHE A 113 -1.32 1.91 4.95
N PRO A 114 -2.12 1.36 4.01
CA PRO A 114 -2.22 1.89 2.64
C PRO A 114 -2.79 3.32 2.57
N GLU A 115 -3.47 3.78 3.61
CA GLU A 115 -4.00 5.15 3.72
C GLU A 115 -2.92 6.20 4.03
N ARG A 116 -1.74 5.78 4.50
CA ARG A 116 -0.65 6.71 4.81
C ARG A 116 0.06 7.15 3.52
N PRO A 117 0.23 8.44 3.27
CA PRO A 117 0.90 8.91 2.06
C PRO A 117 2.42 8.74 2.11
N TYR A 118 3.00 8.56 3.31
CA TYR A 118 4.44 8.43 3.51
C TYR A 118 4.76 7.27 4.44
N HIS A 119 5.78 6.50 4.07
CA HIS A 119 6.23 5.31 4.79
C HIS A 119 7.67 5.40 5.28
N ARG A 120 8.29 6.57 5.21
CA ARG A 120 9.61 6.82 5.81
C ARG A 120 9.45 7.02 7.32
N LEU A 121 10.45 6.61 8.10
CA LEU A 121 10.50 6.98 9.51
C LEU A 121 10.47 8.51 9.64
N VAL A 122 9.57 9.01 10.48
CA VAL A 122 9.45 10.45 10.74
C VAL A 122 10.69 10.88 11.50
N LYS A 123 11.52 11.68 10.87
CA LYS A 123 12.61 12.38 11.56
C LYS A 123 11.98 13.55 12.30
N ASP A 124 11.99 13.48 13.63
CA ASP A 124 11.51 14.55 14.49
C ASP A 124 12.18 15.88 14.10
N ASP A 125 11.38 16.96 14.19
CA ASP A 125 11.70 18.28 13.66
C ASP A 125 13.18 18.67 13.86
N LYS A 126 13.90 18.81 12.76
CA LYS A 126 15.29 19.29 12.71
C LYS A 126 15.46 20.71 13.26
N LEU A 127 14.42 21.31 13.86
CA LEU A 127 14.40 22.71 14.26
C LEU A 127 14.71 22.93 15.75
N MET A 128 14.82 21.91 16.59
CA MET A 128 14.90 22.14 18.04
C MET A 128 16.03 21.43 18.79
N CYS A 129 16.85 20.55 18.20
CA CYS A 129 17.94 19.91 18.92
C CYS A 129 19.14 19.62 18.02
N ASP A 130 20.35 19.93 18.51
CA ASP A 130 21.65 19.57 17.94
C ASP A 130 21.96 18.05 18.00
N GLU A 131 21.00 17.21 18.29
CA GLU A 131 21.08 15.74 18.19
C GLU A 131 20.85 15.32 16.74
N ILE A 132 21.83 15.64 15.93
CA ILE A 132 21.88 15.31 14.52
C ILE A 132 22.07 13.80 14.37
N ASN A 133 21.05 13.11 13.83
CA ASN A 133 21.10 11.72 13.36
C ASN A 133 21.70 10.72 14.39
N ASN A 134 20.96 10.41 15.44
CA ASN A 134 21.33 9.30 16.32
C ASN A 134 20.67 7.99 15.76
N PRO A 135 21.45 7.06 15.18
CA PRO A 135 20.89 5.84 14.58
C PRO A 135 20.19 4.93 15.60
N VAL A 136 20.46 5.06 16.90
CA VAL A 136 19.73 4.33 17.96
C VAL A 136 18.27 4.81 18.04
N ASN A 137 18.03 6.12 17.88
CA ASN A 137 16.66 6.66 17.86
C ASN A 137 15.87 6.14 16.63
N ASP A 138 16.53 5.97 15.49
CA ASP A 138 15.89 5.41 14.31
C ASP A 138 15.63 3.90 14.49
N CYS A 139 16.46 3.17 15.22
CA CYS A 139 16.17 1.80 15.69
C CYS A 139 14.92 1.73 16.59
N GLU A 140 14.74 2.67 17.52
CA GLU A 140 13.56 2.71 18.39
C GLU A 140 12.28 2.99 17.59
N LYS A 141 12.33 3.90 16.62
CA LYS A 141 11.21 4.18 15.71
C LYS A 141 10.87 2.98 14.82
N ALA A 142 11.89 2.31 14.28
CA ALA A 142 11.69 1.09 13.49
C ALA A 142 11.08 -0.03 14.35
N LYS A 143 11.49 -0.14 15.62
CA LYS A 143 10.90 -1.07 16.59
C LYS A 143 9.42 -0.78 16.81
N GLN A 144 9.07 0.47 17.09
CA GLN A 144 7.66 0.85 17.27
C GLN A 144 6.84 0.54 16.02
N LEU A 145 7.36 0.89 14.84
CA LEU A 145 6.69 0.60 13.57
C LEU A 145 6.46 -0.90 13.36
N LEU A 146 7.47 -1.74 13.63
CA LEU A 146 7.35 -3.19 13.51
C LEU A 146 6.24 -3.76 14.41
N PHE A 147 6.15 -3.31 15.67
CA PHE A 147 5.10 -3.76 16.57
C PHE A 147 3.71 -3.29 16.15
N ASP A 148 3.60 -2.07 15.62
CA ASP A 148 2.36 -1.56 15.01
C ASP A 148 1.96 -2.42 13.80
N GLU A 149 2.91 -2.78 12.94
CA GLU A 149 2.71 -3.66 11.78
C GLU A 149 2.26 -5.07 12.20
N MET A 150 2.93 -5.67 13.18
CA MET A 150 2.54 -6.98 13.71
C MET A 150 1.14 -6.96 14.33
N THR A 151 0.80 -5.88 15.05
CA THR A 151 -0.53 -5.69 15.63
C THR A 151 -1.58 -5.57 14.54
N HIS A 152 -1.30 -4.76 13.51
CA HIS A 152 -2.22 -4.59 12.37
C HIS A 152 -2.37 -5.89 11.57
N TRP A 153 -1.27 -6.61 11.30
CA TRP A 153 -1.31 -7.92 10.65
C TRP A 153 -2.21 -8.91 11.37
N ARG A 154 -2.10 -9.02 12.70
CA ARG A 154 -2.97 -9.90 13.51
C ARG A 154 -4.43 -9.46 13.50
N GLY A 155 -4.71 -8.19 13.32
CA GLY A 155 -6.05 -7.62 13.18
C GLY A 155 -6.68 -7.87 11.81
N LEU A 156 -5.92 -8.23 10.79
CA LEU A 156 -6.46 -8.53 9.47
C LEU A 156 -7.33 -9.79 9.49
N PRO A 157 -8.40 -9.87 8.68
CA PRO A 157 -9.14 -11.11 8.44
C PRO A 157 -8.19 -12.25 8.05
N LYS A 158 -8.38 -13.44 8.61
CA LYS A 158 -7.46 -14.59 8.36
C LYS A 158 -7.26 -14.86 6.87
N ARG A 159 -8.31 -14.72 6.05
CA ARG A 159 -8.22 -14.91 4.60
C ARG A 159 -7.26 -13.91 3.93
N ARG A 160 -7.24 -12.64 4.37
CA ARG A 160 -6.29 -11.64 3.86
C ARG A 160 -4.87 -11.94 4.27
N GLN A 161 -4.65 -12.38 5.51
CA GLN A 161 -3.32 -12.84 5.95
C GLN A 161 -2.83 -13.97 5.03
N ILE A 162 -3.68 -14.97 4.73
CA ILE A 162 -3.33 -16.07 3.84
C ILE A 162 -3.05 -15.57 2.41
N ILE A 163 -3.87 -14.66 1.87
CA ILE A 163 -3.66 -14.08 0.54
C ILE A 163 -2.30 -13.38 0.48
N PHE A 164 -2.01 -12.48 1.41
CA PHE A 164 -0.75 -11.74 1.42
C PHE A 164 0.45 -12.66 1.65
N ALA A 165 0.34 -13.61 2.57
CA ALA A 165 1.39 -14.61 2.77
C ALA A 165 1.64 -15.45 1.51
N THR A 166 0.57 -15.89 0.80
CA THR A 166 0.71 -16.67 -0.43
C THR A 166 1.35 -15.87 -1.57
N LEU A 167 1.02 -14.57 -1.70
CA LEU A 167 1.59 -13.71 -2.73
C LEU A 167 3.06 -13.33 -2.46
N LEU A 168 3.46 -13.22 -1.18
CA LEU A 168 4.70 -12.56 -0.80
C LEU A 168 5.76 -13.52 -0.25
N THR A 169 5.42 -14.76 0.09
CA THR A 169 6.40 -15.78 0.53
C THR A 169 7.41 -16.07 -0.58
N GLY A 170 8.69 -16.15 -0.24
CA GLY A 170 9.81 -16.32 -1.18
C GLY A 170 10.35 -15.00 -1.73
N ILE A 171 9.81 -13.88 -1.30
CA ILE A 171 10.28 -12.53 -1.66
C ILE A 171 11.00 -11.94 -0.46
N LYS A 172 12.31 -11.74 -0.60
CA LYS A 172 13.25 -11.43 0.50
C LYS A 172 12.85 -10.21 1.36
N GLU A 173 12.15 -9.24 0.76
CA GLU A 173 11.70 -8.02 1.44
C GLU A 173 10.57 -8.28 2.44
N PHE A 174 9.84 -9.39 2.27
CA PHE A 174 8.68 -9.77 3.08
C PHE A 174 8.91 -11.01 3.93
N ASP A 175 9.80 -11.92 3.50
CA ASP A 175 9.99 -13.23 4.11
C ASP A 175 10.28 -13.13 5.62
N GLY A 176 11.14 -12.20 6.03
CA GLY A 176 11.50 -12.07 7.44
C GLY A 176 10.33 -11.67 8.32
N PHE A 177 9.48 -10.74 7.85
CA PHE A 177 8.26 -10.37 8.57
C PHE A 177 7.27 -11.54 8.62
N LEU A 178 7.02 -12.19 7.47
CA LEU A 178 6.10 -13.32 7.39
C LEU A 178 6.53 -14.47 8.29
N GLN A 179 7.83 -14.75 8.36
CA GLN A 179 8.39 -15.75 9.28
C GLN A 179 8.20 -15.34 10.75
N MET A 180 8.48 -14.07 11.09
CA MET A 180 8.35 -13.55 12.46
C MET A 180 6.92 -13.61 12.98
N VAL A 181 5.93 -13.38 12.13
CA VAL A 181 4.50 -13.46 12.49
C VAL A 181 3.89 -14.84 12.26
N GLU A 182 4.71 -15.84 11.94
CA GLU A 182 4.28 -17.23 11.64
C GLU A 182 3.15 -17.27 10.61
N ALA A 183 3.29 -16.48 9.53
CA ALA A 183 2.28 -16.36 8.50
C ALA A 183 2.11 -17.67 7.71
N GLU A 184 0.88 -18.06 7.49
CA GLU A 184 0.53 -19.28 6.76
C GLU A 184 0.11 -18.96 5.33
N ALA A 185 0.86 -19.47 4.35
CA ALA A 185 0.45 -19.44 2.95
C ALA A 185 -0.55 -20.56 2.64
N SER A 186 -1.40 -20.39 1.63
CA SER A 186 -2.33 -21.41 1.19
C SER A 186 -1.60 -22.61 0.56
N ALA A 187 -1.83 -23.80 1.09
CA ALA A 187 -1.28 -25.02 0.54
C ALA A 187 -2.25 -25.75 -0.42
N THR A 188 -3.54 -25.42 -0.39
CA THR A 188 -4.59 -26.23 -1.05
C THR A 188 -5.49 -25.44 -1.98
N GLU A 189 -5.72 -24.14 -1.70
CA GLU A 189 -6.61 -23.28 -2.46
C GLU A 189 -5.80 -22.32 -3.33
N SER A 190 -6.22 -22.11 -4.58
CA SER A 190 -5.59 -21.12 -5.46
C SER A 190 -5.73 -19.72 -4.87
N VAL A 191 -4.65 -18.95 -4.89
CA VAL A 191 -4.66 -17.56 -4.44
C VAL A 191 -5.70 -16.72 -5.21
N ALA A 192 -5.93 -17.04 -6.49
CA ALA A 192 -6.94 -16.38 -7.31
C ALA A 192 -8.37 -16.63 -6.76
N GLN A 193 -8.67 -17.84 -6.31
CA GLN A 193 -9.97 -18.16 -5.70
C GLN A 193 -10.14 -17.43 -4.36
N LEU A 194 -9.11 -17.41 -3.53
CA LEU A 194 -9.11 -16.67 -2.26
C LEU A 194 -9.36 -15.18 -2.47
N ILE A 195 -8.66 -14.56 -3.43
CA ILE A 195 -8.82 -13.14 -3.77
C ILE A 195 -10.22 -12.87 -4.31
N GLN A 196 -10.71 -13.70 -5.25
CA GLN A 196 -12.06 -13.53 -5.81
C GLN A 196 -13.13 -13.57 -4.72
N ALA A 197 -13.00 -14.49 -3.76
CA ALA A 197 -13.95 -14.62 -2.66
C ALA A 197 -13.86 -13.50 -1.62
N GLU A 198 -12.65 -12.97 -1.34
CA GLU A 198 -12.45 -11.91 -0.35
C GLU A 198 -12.85 -10.54 -0.89
N TYR A 199 -12.62 -10.32 -2.20
CA TYR A 199 -12.90 -9.04 -2.86
C TYR A 199 -14.13 -9.08 -3.78
N ASP A 200 -15.05 -10.01 -3.51
CA ASP A 200 -16.32 -10.10 -4.25
C ASP A 200 -17.07 -8.76 -4.21
N GLY A 201 -17.57 -8.32 -5.37
CA GLY A 201 -18.22 -7.02 -5.53
C GLY A 201 -17.30 -5.80 -5.47
N LYS A 202 -16.00 -5.98 -5.14
CA LYS A 202 -14.98 -4.91 -5.13
C LYS A 202 -14.11 -4.91 -6.38
N ILE A 203 -14.02 -6.04 -7.08
CA ILE A 203 -13.25 -6.24 -8.32
C ILE A 203 -14.10 -6.92 -9.38
N CYS A 204 -13.65 -6.90 -10.62
CA CYS A 204 -14.28 -7.61 -11.72
C CYS A 204 -14.26 -9.13 -11.47
N ALA A 205 -15.42 -9.79 -11.56
CA ALA A 205 -15.53 -11.24 -11.37
C ALA A 205 -14.75 -12.05 -12.43
N ASN A 206 -14.47 -11.47 -13.57
CA ASN A 206 -13.76 -12.07 -14.70
C ASN A 206 -12.34 -11.52 -14.88
N ALA A 207 -11.75 -10.91 -13.82
CA ALA A 207 -10.34 -10.49 -13.86
C ALA A 207 -9.44 -11.72 -13.85
N ASP A 208 -8.37 -11.70 -14.64
CA ASP A 208 -7.37 -12.78 -14.68
C ASP A 208 -6.40 -12.65 -13.48
N ILE A 209 -6.93 -12.97 -12.29
CA ILE A 209 -6.22 -12.83 -11.01
C ILE A 209 -5.00 -13.76 -10.98
N GLN A 210 -5.11 -14.95 -11.58
CA GLN A 210 -3.99 -15.90 -11.58
C GLN A 210 -2.80 -15.34 -12.35
N MET A 211 -3.03 -14.78 -13.53
CA MET A 211 -1.98 -14.10 -14.31
C MET A 211 -1.37 -12.93 -13.53
N LEU A 212 -2.19 -12.15 -12.81
CA LEU A 212 -1.70 -11.05 -11.99
C LEU A 212 -0.84 -11.54 -10.81
N ALA A 213 -1.25 -12.62 -10.14
CA ALA A 213 -0.51 -13.24 -9.05
C ALA A 213 0.85 -13.80 -9.53
N ASP A 214 0.86 -14.45 -10.69
CA ASP A 214 2.08 -15.05 -11.25
C ASP A 214 3.09 -13.98 -11.74
N ARG A 215 2.57 -12.88 -12.30
CA ARG A 215 3.42 -11.87 -12.95
C ARG A 215 3.77 -10.69 -12.06
N TYR A 216 2.88 -10.30 -11.15
CA TYR A 216 2.98 -9.06 -10.36
C TYR A 216 2.59 -9.29 -8.89
N PRO A 217 3.14 -10.28 -8.18
CA PRO A 217 2.67 -10.63 -6.83
C PRO A 217 2.73 -9.47 -5.84
N CYS A 218 3.82 -8.72 -5.78
CA CYS A 218 3.95 -7.56 -4.90
C CYS A 218 2.97 -6.44 -5.27
N ALA A 219 2.89 -6.11 -6.57
CA ALA A 219 1.98 -5.07 -7.04
C ALA A 219 0.52 -5.46 -6.81
N LEU A 220 0.18 -6.76 -6.94
CA LEU A 220 -1.15 -7.27 -6.61
C LEU A 220 -1.45 -7.15 -5.11
N ALA A 221 -0.50 -7.50 -4.24
CA ALA A 221 -0.69 -7.35 -2.79
C ALA A 221 -0.95 -5.88 -2.40
N TYR A 222 -0.15 -4.93 -2.90
CA TYR A 222 -0.39 -3.50 -2.66
C TYR A 222 -1.69 -3.00 -3.28
N ALA A 223 -2.05 -3.46 -4.49
CA ALA A 223 -3.30 -3.11 -5.13
C ALA A 223 -4.51 -3.56 -4.28
N LEU A 224 -4.47 -4.80 -3.76
CA LEU A 224 -5.53 -5.33 -2.89
C LEU A 224 -5.63 -4.55 -1.57
N ALA A 225 -4.51 -4.17 -0.97
CA ALA A 225 -4.49 -3.34 0.24
C ALA A 225 -5.14 -1.96 -0.03
N LEU A 226 -4.79 -1.31 -1.14
CA LEU A 226 -5.37 -0.02 -1.55
C LEU A 226 -6.87 -0.11 -1.86
N ILE A 227 -7.32 -1.18 -2.53
CA ILE A 227 -8.74 -1.41 -2.84
C ILE A 227 -9.58 -1.55 -1.56
N ASP A 228 -8.99 -2.02 -0.48
CA ASP A 228 -9.70 -2.23 0.79
C ASP A 228 -9.68 -1.03 1.73
N THR A 229 -8.97 0.01 1.38
CA THR A 229 -8.91 1.25 2.15
C THR A 229 -10.27 1.91 2.24
N ALA A 230 -10.68 2.27 3.47
CA ALA A 230 -11.94 2.96 3.71
C ALA A 230 -11.90 4.45 3.34
N ASP A 231 -10.72 5.04 3.26
CA ASP A 231 -10.55 6.46 2.89
C ASP A 231 -10.58 6.63 1.37
N GLN A 232 -11.71 7.14 0.89
CA GLN A 232 -11.93 7.46 -0.55
C GLN A 232 -10.99 8.56 -1.09
N ARG A 233 -10.16 9.18 -0.27
CA ARG A 233 -9.13 10.16 -0.65
C ARG A 233 -7.75 9.54 -0.68
N SER A 234 -7.62 8.28 -0.34
CA SER A 234 -6.37 7.56 -0.40
C SER A 234 -5.83 7.57 -1.83
N VAL A 235 -4.55 7.85 -1.96
CA VAL A 235 -3.82 7.79 -3.22
C VAL A 235 -2.72 6.76 -3.10
N THR A 236 -2.33 6.16 -4.20
CA THR A 236 -1.20 5.23 -4.18
C THR A 236 0.03 5.95 -3.61
N PRO A 237 0.64 5.46 -2.52
CA PRO A 237 1.78 6.13 -1.91
C PRO A 237 2.93 6.32 -2.92
N PRO A 238 3.59 7.49 -2.94
CA PRO A 238 4.67 7.76 -3.90
C PRO A 238 5.80 6.72 -3.85
N TRP A 239 6.09 6.17 -2.68
CA TRP A 239 7.08 5.11 -2.53
C TRP A 239 6.67 3.83 -3.27
N VAL A 240 5.38 3.46 -3.20
CA VAL A 240 4.82 2.30 -3.92
C VAL A 240 4.90 2.53 -5.42
N LEU A 241 4.47 3.71 -5.91
CA LEU A 241 4.56 4.05 -7.34
C LEU A 241 5.99 4.02 -7.88
N TYR A 242 6.96 4.43 -7.07
CA TYR A 242 8.36 4.42 -7.48
C TYR A 242 8.94 3.01 -7.55
N ASN A 243 8.63 2.14 -6.58
CA ASN A 243 9.22 0.81 -6.48
C ASN A 243 8.39 -0.27 -7.20
N TYR A 244 7.08 -0.08 -7.33
CA TYR A 244 6.12 -0.99 -7.94
C TYR A 244 5.16 -0.23 -8.87
N PRO A 245 5.66 0.36 -9.97
CA PRO A 245 4.85 1.19 -10.87
C PRO A 245 3.69 0.43 -11.51
N GLU A 246 3.74 -0.91 -11.50
CA GLU A 246 2.68 -1.77 -12.02
C GLU A 246 1.40 -1.76 -11.16
N VAL A 247 1.43 -1.25 -9.94
CA VAL A 247 0.28 -1.25 -9.01
C VAL A 247 -0.95 -0.60 -9.65
N GLU A 248 -0.80 0.56 -10.26
CA GLU A 248 -1.93 1.23 -10.93
C GLU A 248 -2.45 0.44 -12.14
N HIS A 249 -1.55 -0.22 -12.88
CA HIS A 249 -1.94 -1.11 -13.97
C HIS A 249 -2.74 -2.32 -13.44
N VAL A 250 -2.30 -2.92 -12.35
CA VAL A 250 -2.98 -4.05 -11.68
C VAL A 250 -4.37 -3.62 -11.19
N ILE A 251 -4.49 -2.47 -10.50
CA ILE A 251 -5.78 -1.94 -10.04
C ILE A 251 -6.70 -1.71 -11.25
N ARG A 252 -6.18 -1.15 -12.34
CA ARG A 252 -6.95 -0.93 -13.57
C ARG A 252 -7.48 -2.24 -14.17
N LEU A 253 -6.67 -3.30 -14.20
CA LEU A 253 -7.10 -4.63 -14.68
C LEU A 253 -8.15 -5.26 -13.74
N LEU A 254 -8.03 -5.08 -12.44
CA LEU A 254 -8.98 -5.59 -11.46
C LEU A 254 -10.31 -4.81 -11.45
N ARG A 255 -10.29 -3.50 -11.66
CA ARG A 255 -11.44 -2.63 -11.35
C ARG A 255 -11.90 -1.70 -12.46
N HIS A 256 -11.04 -1.33 -13.41
CA HIS A 256 -11.37 -0.31 -14.43
C HIS A 256 -11.37 -0.87 -15.84
N THR A 257 -11.11 -2.15 -16.04
CA THR A 257 -11.21 -2.83 -17.34
C THR A 257 -12.50 -3.61 -17.39
N ARG A 258 -13.41 -3.18 -18.31
CA ARG A 258 -14.72 -3.85 -18.50
C ARG A 258 -14.52 -5.25 -19.07
N CYS A 259 -15.04 -6.27 -18.42
CA CYS A 259 -15.01 -7.63 -18.95
C CYS A 259 -16.02 -7.81 -20.11
N ALA A 260 -15.72 -8.74 -21.01
CA ALA A 260 -16.56 -9.02 -22.17
C ALA A 260 -17.94 -9.57 -21.80
N GLU A 261 -18.01 -10.35 -20.72
CA GLU A 261 -19.24 -11.03 -20.26
C GLU A 261 -20.19 -10.11 -19.48
N GLY A 262 -19.69 -8.93 -19.03
CA GLY A 262 -20.53 -7.95 -18.34
C GLY A 262 -20.94 -8.40 -16.92
N CYS A 263 -19.97 -8.67 -16.04
CA CYS A 263 -20.26 -9.03 -14.66
C CYS A 263 -20.96 -7.89 -13.88
N GLU A 264 -21.56 -8.21 -12.74
CA GLU A 264 -22.29 -7.26 -11.90
C GLU A 264 -21.43 -6.05 -11.49
N TYR A 265 -20.17 -6.27 -11.11
CA TYR A 265 -19.23 -5.21 -10.79
C TYR A 265 -19.05 -4.22 -11.96
N CYS A 266 -18.71 -4.73 -13.16
CA CYS A 266 -18.51 -3.89 -14.34
C CYS A 266 -19.77 -3.16 -14.77
N ASN A 267 -20.92 -3.83 -14.74
CA ASN A 267 -22.23 -3.24 -15.10
C ASN A 267 -22.67 -2.15 -14.13
N ARG A 268 -22.15 -2.15 -12.90
CA ARG A 268 -22.47 -1.12 -11.91
C ARG A 268 -21.40 -0.04 -11.85
N GLN A 269 -20.14 -0.41 -11.66
CA GLN A 269 -19.08 0.56 -11.39
C GLN A 269 -18.57 1.28 -12.64
N LEU A 270 -18.68 0.66 -13.83
CA LEU A 270 -18.26 1.26 -15.09
C LEU A 270 -19.43 1.71 -15.98
N ASP A 271 -20.66 1.63 -15.49
CA ASP A 271 -21.84 2.10 -16.23
C ASP A 271 -21.97 3.62 -16.18
N ALA A 272 -22.01 4.25 -17.35
CA ALA A 272 -22.08 5.70 -17.47
C ALA A 272 -23.38 6.28 -16.89
N ARG A 273 -24.54 5.61 -17.09
CA ARG A 273 -25.85 6.11 -16.60
C ARG A 273 -25.98 5.97 -15.09
N TYR A 274 -25.56 4.82 -14.54
CA TYR A 274 -25.52 4.61 -13.10
C TYR A 274 -24.68 5.69 -12.40
N ASN A 275 -23.49 5.95 -12.92
CA ASN A 275 -22.58 6.93 -12.34
C ASN A 275 -22.99 8.38 -12.64
N LEU A 276 -23.66 8.65 -13.75
CA LEU A 276 -24.28 9.94 -14.02
C LEU A 276 -25.27 10.32 -12.91
N LYS A 277 -26.13 9.36 -12.54
CA LYS A 277 -27.09 9.54 -11.44
C LYS A 277 -26.38 9.66 -10.08
N ARG A 278 -25.40 8.81 -9.83
CA ARG A 278 -24.64 8.79 -8.57
C ARG A 278 -23.88 10.10 -8.31
N PHE A 279 -23.14 10.61 -9.29
CA PHE A 279 -22.27 11.76 -9.10
C PHE A 279 -22.93 13.11 -9.39
N PHE A 280 -23.87 13.15 -10.32
CA PHE A 280 -24.50 14.40 -10.80
C PHE A 280 -26.00 14.52 -10.51
N GLY A 281 -26.66 13.43 -10.11
CA GLY A 281 -28.09 13.39 -9.86
C GLY A 281 -28.95 13.46 -11.14
N TYR A 282 -28.37 13.28 -12.33
CA TYR A 282 -29.09 13.30 -13.59
C TYR A 282 -29.59 11.91 -13.95
N ASP A 283 -30.83 11.82 -14.41
CA ASP A 283 -31.44 10.54 -14.84
C ASP A 283 -31.09 10.15 -16.29
N SER A 284 -30.63 11.09 -17.11
CA SER A 284 -30.27 10.82 -18.51
C SER A 284 -29.23 11.80 -19.03
N PHE A 285 -28.47 11.36 -20.03
CA PHE A 285 -27.60 12.20 -20.84
C PHE A 285 -28.46 13.06 -21.80
N ARG A 286 -27.86 14.15 -22.25
CA ARG A 286 -28.46 14.97 -23.33
C ARG A 286 -28.29 14.28 -24.69
N THR A 287 -29.31 14.41 -25.52
CA THR A 287 -29.26 13.99 -26.94
C THR A 287 -29.12 15.20 -27.84
N TYR A 288 -28.57 15.01 -29.01
CA TYR A 288 -28.38 16.05 -30.04
C TYR A 288 -28.94 15.51 -31.37
N ASP A 289 -29.95 16.16 -31.91
CA ASP A 289 -30.68 15.72 -33.10
C ASP A 289 -31.16 14.25 -32.99
N GLY A 290 -31.50 13.82 -31.75
CA GLY A 290 -31.91 12.45 -31.45
C GLY A 290 -30.78 11.49 -31.16
N GLU A 291 -29.53 11.87 -31.36
CA GLU A 291 -28.35 11.01 -31.14
C GLU A 291 -27.79 11.14 -29.73
N PRO A 292 -27.40 10.04 -29.09
CA PRO A 292 -26.86 10.01 -27.69
C PRO A 292 -25.38 10.37 -27.64
N LEU A 293 -24.98 11.47 -28.30
CA LEU A 293 -23.57 11.82 -28.47
C LEU A 293 -22.82 12.05 -27.15
N GLN A 294 -23.50 12.64 -26.15
CA GLN A 294 -22.89 12.87 -24.83
C GLN A 294 -22.63 11.55 -24.10
N GLU A 295 -23.56 10.61 -24.14
CA GLU A 295 -23.41 9.28 -23.56
C GLU A 295 -22.32 8.46 -24.26
N ASN A 296 -22.32 8.49 -25.59
CA ASN A 296 -21.32 7.82 -26.41
C ASN A 296 -19.91 8.33 -26.11
N ALA A 297 -19.75 9.65 -25.93
CA ALA A 297 -18.46 10.25 -25.57
C ALA A 297 -18.03 9.84 -24.17
N ALA A 298 -18.94 9.81 -23.18
CA ALA A 298 -18.65 9.37 -21.84
C ALA A 298 -18.23 7.89 -21.80
N ASN A 299 -18.98 7.00 -22.48
CA ASN A 299 -18.63 5.57 -22.56
C ASN A 299 -17.29 5.34 -23.25
N ALA A 300 -17.01 6.03 -24.35
CA ALA A 300 -15.73 5.92 -25.04
C ALA A 300 -14.54 6.32 -24.13
N ALA A 301 -14.71 7.36 -23.32
CA ALA A 301 -13.70 7.79 -22.36
C ALA A 301 -13.52 6.80 -21.21
N ILE A 302 -14.62 6.22 -20.67
CA ILE A 302 -14.58 5.15 -19.65
C ILE A 302 -13.84 3.92 -20.20
N ASP A 303 -14.06 3.58 -21.45
CA ASP A 303 -13.38 2.47 -22.13
C ASP A 303 -11.92 2.81 -22.54
N GLY A 304 -11.39 3.98 -22.15
CA GLY A 304 -10.01 4.41 -22.46
C GLY A 304 -9.75 4.73 -23.92
N LYS A 305 -10.81 4.96 -24.73
CA LYS A 305 -10.71 5.29 -26.15
C LYS A 305 -10.40 6.76 -26.35
N SER A 306 -9.47 7.08 -27.25
CA SER A 306 -9.25 8.44 -27.70
C SER A 306 -10.44 8.93 -28.55
N LEU A 307 -10.96 10.12 -28.23
CA LEU A 307 -12.11 10.69 -28.95
C LEU A 307 -11.95 12.20 -29.11
N LEU A 308 -12.61 12.72 -30.16
CA LEU A 308 -12.86 14.16 -30.35
C LEU A 308 -14.34 14.41 -30.23
N ALA A 309 -14.78 15.12 -29.19
CA ALA A 309 -16.16 15.45 -28.93
C ALA A 309 -16.42 16.93 -29.23
N ILE A 310 -17.31 17.20 -30.22
CA ILE A 310 -17.68 18.55 -30.63
C ILE A 310 -19.16 18.77 -30.27
N PHE A 311 -19.41 19.70 -29.35
CA PHE A 311 -20.74 20.09 -28.92
C PHE A 311 -20.93 21.60 -29.01
N PRO A 312 -22.15 22.12 -29.18
CA PRO A 312 -22.42 23.54 -29.13
C PRO A 312 -22.08 24.14 -27.77
N THR A 313 -21.98 25.47 -27.71
CA THR A 313 -21.81 26.20 -26.46
C THR A 313 -22.97 25.90 -25.50
N GLY A 314 -22.69 25.57 -24.23
CA GLY A 314 -23.71 25.12 -23.29
C GLY A 314 -24.16 23.67 -23.47
N GLY A 315 -23.58 22.92 -24.39
CA GLY A 315 -23.89 21.52 -24.70
C GLY A 315 -23.43 20.47 -23.69
N GLY A 316 -22.99 20.87 -22.51
CA GLY A 316 -22.60 19.92 -21.45
C GLY A 316 -21.29 19.13 -21.71
N LYS A 317 -20.33 19.71 -22.45
CA LYS A 317 -19.01 19.12 -22.73
C LYS A 317 -18.26 18.67 -21.47
N SER A 318 -18.40 19.43 -20.38
CA SER A 318 -17.70 19.13 -19.13
C SER A 318 -18.03 17.76 -18.57
N LEU A 319 -19.27 17.30 -18.75
CA LEU A 319 -19.72 16.00 -18.27
C LEU A 319 -18.98 14.84 -18.93
N THR A 320 -18.59 14.96 -20.21
CA THR A 320 -17.94 13.90 -20.97
C THR A 320 -16.51 13.60 -20.55
N PHE A 321 -15.87 14.48 -19.77
CA PHE A 321 -14.57 14.23 -19.15
C PHE A 321 -14.64 14.16 -17.62
N GLN A 322 -15.57 14.89 -16.97
CA GLN A 322 -15.71 14.85 -15.52
C GLN A 322 -16.24 13.50 -15.02
N LEU A 323 -17.25 12.94 -15.71
CA LEU A 323 -17.83 11.66 -15.30
C LEU A 323 -16.82 10.51 -15.42
N PRO A 324 -16.11 10.31 -16.55
CA PRO A 324 -15.04 9.30 -16.61
C PRO A 324 -13.96 9.48 -15.56
N ALA A 325 -13.52 10.71 -15.30
CA ALA A 325 -12.51 10.99 -14.27
C ALA A 325 -12.99 10.64 -12.85
N LEU A 326 -14.27 10.89 -12.52
CA LEU A 326 -14.86 10.50 -11.24
C LEU A 326 -15.01 8.98 -11.11
N ILE A 327 -15.39 8.30 -12.21
CA ILE A 327 -15.45 6.83 -12.25
C ILE A 327 -14.04 6.25 -12.06
N GLU A 328 -13.06 6.76 -12.78
CA GLU A 328 -11.66 6.32 -12.65
C GLU A 328 -11.14 6.53 -11.22
N GLY A 329 -11.32 7.72 -10.65
CA GLY A 329 -10.94 8.00 -9.28
C GLY A 329 -11.59 7.04 -8.28
N SER A 330 -12.90 6.78 -8.41
CA SER A 330 -13.61 5.87 -7.50
C SER A 330 -13.27 4.39 -7.69
N THR A 331 -12.70 3.99 -8.83
CA THR A 331 -12.30 2.61 -9.11
C THR A 331 -10.81 2.35 -8.86
N LEU A 332 -9.95 3.35 -8.98
CA LEU A 332 -8.52 3.20 -8.70
C LEU A 332 -8.19 3.34 -7.21
N HIS A 333 -8.94 4.16 -6.48
CA HIS A 333 -8.60 4.53 -5.10
C HIS A 333 -9.71 4.25 -4.06
N GLY A 334 -10.68 3.44 -4.39
CA GLY A 334 -11.72 3.00 -3.43
C GLY A 334 -13.05 3.70 -3.63
#